data_f7c5e202b60fd81dd771b98566b95366
#
_entry.id   f7c5e202b60fd81dd771b98566b95366
#
_cell.length_a   1.000
_cell.length_b   1.000
_cell.length_c   1.000
_cell.angle_alpha   90.00
_cell.angle_beta   90.00
_cell.angle_gamma   90.00
#
_symmetry.space_group_name_H-M   'P 1'
#
loop_
_entity.id
_entity.type
_entity.pdbx_description
1 polymer ?
#
loop_
_entity_poly.entity_id
_entity_poly.type
_entity_poly.pdbx_seq_one_letter_code
_entity_poly.pdbx_strand_id
1 'polypeptide(L)'
;VRKGREWRDLLDTTNDPIISARAPKAWVSYQRSEDYYNEGMLVWLEVDAKIRELSGGKKSIDDFAKAFYGMRDGDYGELTYTIEDVSKTLDGVVKNDWAKLLNSRLREHEAGAPLGGFNASGYKLTYTDKPNAYIKDIEGSRKFINLLYSLGMSVNTDGAISQVLWDGVAFKNMLAVGDKVIAVNGKPFAKDVILEEVKAAKGTKEAIQFIIQAGTKYKIVNIDYHDGLKYPHFEKTGTNEGAIDKLLKPLD
;
A
#
# COMPACT_ATOMS: atom_id res chain seq x y z
N VAL A 1 -6.02 3.67 0.98
CA VAL A 1 -6.39 4.42 -0.23
C VAL A 1 -5.54 5.69 -0.28
N ARG A 2 -4.78 5.91 -1.36
CA ARG A 2 -3.96 7.11 -1.54
C ARG A 2 -4.63 8.01 -2.57
N LYS A 3 -5.19 9.13 -2.12
CA LYS A 3 -5.82 10.15 -2.98
C LYS A 3 -4.88 10.66 -4.09
N GLY A 4 -3.58 10.61 -3.86
CA GLY A 4 -2.58 11.00 -4.85
C GLY A 4 -2.69 10.27 -6.19
N ARG A 5 -3.15 9.01 -6.20
CA ARG A 5 -3.34 8.26 -7.46
C ARG A 5 -4.44 8.82 -8.35
N GLU A 6 -5.37 9.59 -7.82
CA GLU A 6 -6.48 10.16 -8.58
C GLU A 6 -6.05 11.35 -9.46
N TRP A 7 -4.87 11.94 -9.21
CA TRP A 7 -4.39 13.10 -9.94
C TRP A 7 -2.94 13.02 -10.44
N ARG A 8 -2.12 12.15 -9.84
CA ARG A 8 -0.72 11.97 -10.17
C ARG A 8 -0.46 10.54 -10.61
N ASP A 9 0.02 10.32 -11.82
CA ASP A 9 0.31 8.99 -12.36
C ASP A 9 1.57 8.36 -11.74
N LEU A 10 1.77 7.05 -11.97
CA LEU A 10 2.91 6.33 -11.41
C LEU A 10 4.23 6.81 -12.04
N LEU A 11 4.22 7.08 -13.34
CA LEU A 11 5.41 7.51 -14.06
C LEU A 11 5.95 8.82 -13.50
N ASP A 12 5.08 9.79 -13.17
CA ASP A 12 5.54 11.06 -12.59
C ASP A 12 6.22 10.88 -11.23
N THR A 13 5.88 9.82 -10.48
CA THR A 13 6.54 9.55 -9.19
C THR A 13 8.02 9.19 -9.33
N THR A 14 8.47 8.78 -10.52
CA THR A 14 9.90 8.50 -10.78
C THR A 14 10.77 9.77 -10.74
N ASN A 15 10.15 10.95 -10.81
CA ASN A 15 10.84 12.23 -10.63
C ASN A 15 11.08 12.60 -9.15
N ASP A 16 10.46 11.86 -8.20
CA ASP A 16 10.51 12.18 -6.78
C ASP A 16 11.92 12.20 -6.17
N PRO A 17 12.85 11.29 -6.52
CA PRO A 17 14.21 11.33 -6.00
C PRO A 17 14.90 12.67 -6.29
N ILE A 18 14.62 13.30 -7.45
CA ILE A 18 15.15 14.58 -7.82
C ILE A 18 14.43 15.72 -7.09
N ILE A 19 13.10 15.65 -7.03
CA ILE A 19 12.24 16.71 -6.45
C ILE A 19 12.37 16.75 -4.92
N SER A 20 12.41 15.58 -4.26
CA SER A 20 12.30 15.43 -2.81
C SER A 20 13.62 15.10 -2.12
N ALA A 21 14.73 15.07 -2.84
CA ALA A 21 16.03 14.64 -2.31
C ALA A 21 16.49 15.39 -1.05
N ARG A 22 15.96 16.57 -0.76
CA ARG A 22 16.36 17.42 0.38
C ARG A 22 15.22 17.80 1.32
N ALA A 23 13.99 17.48 0.98
CA ALA A 23 12.82 17.81 1.79
C ALA A 23 11.76 16.71 1.66
N PRO A 24 11.53 15.90 2.70
CA PRO A 24 10.44 14.94 2.71
C PRO A 24 9.10 15.64 2.42
N LYS A 25 8.28 15.07 1.54
CA LYS A 25 6.96 15.62 1.25
C LYS A 25 6.02 15.50 2.44
N ALA A 26 5.35 16.58 2.78
CA ALA A 26 4.15 16.51 3.61
C ALA A 26 3.02 15.80 2.83
N TRP A 27 2.10 15.17 3.56
CA TRP A 27 0.91 14.57 2.97
C TRP A 27 1.18 13.57 1.83
N VAL A 28 2.07 12.61 2.06
CA VAL A 28 2.46 11.58 1.07
C VAL A 28 1.24 10.83 0.50
N SER A 29 0.16 10.67 1.29
CA SER A 29 -1.09 10.05 0.84
C SER A 29 -1.84 10.87 -0.24
N TYR A 30 -1.56 12.17 -0.36
CA TYR A 30 -2.09 13.06 -1.38
C TYR A 30 -1.06 13.40 -2.46
N GLN A 31 0.15 13.74 -2.07
CA GLN A 31 1.19 14.16 -3.02
C GLN A 31 1.87 13.00 -3.73
N ARG A 32 1.76 11.78 -3.20
CA ARG A 32 2.60 10.63 -3.58
C ARG A 32 4.09 10.90 -3.31
N SER A 33 4.90 9.88 -3.40
CA SER A 33 6.35 9.98 -3.31
C SER A 33 6.95 8.92 -4.26
N GLU A 34 7.91 8.16 -3.82
CA GLU A 34 8.53 7.06 -4.58
C GLU A 34 7.62 5.83 -4.66
N ASP A 35 6.35 6.04 -5.02
CA ASP A 35 5.34 4.98 -5.10
C ASP A 35 5.67 3.92 -6.15
N TYR A 36 6.54 4.25 -7.11
CA TYR A 36 7.01 3.33 -8.14
C TYR A 36 7.67 2.06 -7.58
N TYR A 37 8.22 2.07 -6.37
CA TYR A 37 8.70 0.85 -5.71
C TYR A 37 7.55 -0.11 -5.40
N ASN A 38 6.55 0.36 -4.68
CA ASN A 38 5.44 -0.49 -4.23
C ASN A 38 4.46 -0.82 -5.36
N GLU A 39 4.07 0.18 -6.15
CA GLU A 39 3.15 -0.04 -7.26
C GLU A 39 3.83 -0.76 -8.42
N GLY A 40 5.11 -0.50 -8.68
CA GLY A 40 5.89 -1.25 -9.66
C GLY A 40 5.93 -2.76 -9.34
N MET A 41 6.10 -3.12 -8.07
CA MET A 41 6.00 -4.51 -7.63
C MET A 41 4.60 -5.10 -7.96
N LEU A 42 3.53 -4.36 -7.72
CA LEU A 42 2.17 -4.81 -8.04
C LEU A 42 1.95 -4.96 -9.55
N VAL A 43 2.53 -4.08 -10.36
CA VAL A 43 2.50 -4.18 -11.83
C VAL A 43 3.23 -5.45 -12.28
N TRP A 44 4.40 -5.75 -11.74
CA TRP A 44 5.15 -6.97 -12.08
C TRP A 44 4.43 -8.24 -11.63
N LEU A 45 3.70 -8.24 -10.51
CA LEU A 45 2.84 -9.35 -10.13
C LEU A 45 1.70 -9.57 -11.14
N GLU A 46 1.15 -8.50 -11.71
CA GLU A 46 0.14 -8.60 -12.77
C GLU A 46 0.74 -9.13 -14.07
N VAL A 47 1.95 -8.71 -14.42
CA VAL A 47 2.70 -9.21 -15.58
C VAL A 47 2.96 -10.72 -15.44
N ASP A 48 3.44 -11.19 -14.27
CA ASP A 48 3.66 -12.62 -14.01
C ASP A 48 2.36 -13.43 -14.16
N ALA A 49 1.28 -12.95 -13.52
CA ALA A 49 -0.02 -13.60 -13.63
C ALA A 49 -0.49 -13.69 -15.08
N LYS A 50 -0.26 -12.64 -15.88
CA LYS A 50 -0.63 -12.61 -17.30
C LYS A 50 0.25 -13.52 -18.15
N ILE A 51 1.56 -13.60 -17.91
CA ILE A 51 2.45 -14.55 -18.58
C ILE A 51 1.99 -15.98 -18.31
N ARG A 52 1.71 -16.32 -17.05
CA ARG A 52 1.23 -17.66 -16.67
C ARG A 52 -0.11 -17.99 -17.31
N GLU A 53 -1.05 -17.06 -17.31
CA GLU A 53 -2.35 -17.21 -17.98
C GLU A 53 -2.18 -17.56 -19.47
N LEU A 54 -1.46 -16.71 -20.20
CA LEU A 54 -1.30 -16.83 -21.66
C LEU A 54 -0.47 -18.05 -22.08
N SER A 55 0.48 -18.47 -21.24
CA SER A 55 1.33 -19.65 -21.51
C SER A 55 0.74 -20.98 -21.00
N GLY A 56 -0.43 -20.94 -20.35
CA GLY A 56 -0.97 -22.12 -19.66
C GLY A 56 -0.08 -22.58 -18.51
N GLY A 57 0.58 -21.64 -17.82
CA GLY A 57 1.46 -21.89 -16.68
C GLY A 57 2.88 -22.37 -17.03
N LYS A 58 3.25 -22.41 -18.32
CA LYS A 58 4.55 -22.90 -18.79
C LYS A 58 5.66 -21.85 -18.70
N LYS A 59 5.30 -20.58 -18.60
CA LYS A 59 6.22 -19.44 -18.52
C LYS A 59 5.84 -18.56 -17.33
N SER A 60 6.82 -17.80 -16.85
CA SER A 60 6.71 -16.90 -15.69
C SER A 60 7.52 -15.64 -15.89
N ILE A 61 7.52 -14.78 -14.90
CA ILE A 61 8.40 -13.61 -14.83
C ILE A 61 9.89 -13.99 -14.84
N ASP A 62 10.24 -15.21 -14.40
CA ASP A 62 11.61 -15.70 -14.43
C ASP A 62 12.13 -15.87 -15.86
N ASP A 63 11.27 -16.28 -16.81
CA ASP A 63 11.63 -16.37 -18.24
C ASP A 63 11.94 -14.97 -18.78
N PHE A 64 11.14 -13.96 -18.40
CA PHE A 64 11.45 -12.57 -18.74
C PHE A 64 12.75 -12.10 -18.11
N ALA A 65 12.96 -12.35 -16.82
CA ALA A 65 14.16 -11.95 -16.11
C ALA A 65 15.43 -12.55 -16.74
N LYS A 66 15.41 -13.83 -17.08
CA LYS A 66 16.51 -14.50 -17.80
C LYS A 66 16.78 -13.86 -19.16
N ALA A 67 15.73 -13.60 -19.94
CA ALA A 67 15.88 -13.01 -21.27
C ALA A 67 16.35 -11.56 -21.21
N PHE A 68 15.89 -10.77 -20.24
CA PHE A 68 16.17 -9.35 -20.15
C PHE A 68 17.52 -9.06 -19.47
N TYR A 69 17.77 -9.66 -18.31
CA TYR A 69 19.00 -9.41 -17.54
C TYR A 69 20.16 -10.31 -17.98
N GLY A 70 19.89 -11.47 -18.59
CA GLY A 70 20.89 -12.39 -19.09
C GLY A 70 21.31 -12.17 -20.55
N MET A 71 20.81 -11.12 -21.24
CA MET A 71 21.05 -10.92 -22.67
C MET A 71 22.51 -10.68 -23.05
N ARG A 72 23.36 -10.27 -22.11
CA ARG A 72 24.79 -9.98 -22.32
C ARG A 72 25.61 -10.52 -21.15
N ASP A 73 25.47 -11.81 -20.87
CA ASP A 73 26.16 -12.47 -19.77
C ASP A 73 27.67 -12.28 -19.87
N GLY A 74 28.31 -11.89 -18.77
CA GLY A 74 29.74 -11.60 -18.69
C GLY A 74 30.15 -10.22 -19.25
N ASP A 75 29.22 -9.41 -19.77
CA ASP A 75 29.52 -8.04 -20.21
C ASP A 75 29.22 -7.04 -19.09
N TYR A 76 30.22 -6.29 -18.68
CA TYR A 76 30.14 -5.26 -17.64
C TYR A 76 29.93 -3.82 -18.20
N GLY A 77 29.75 -3.68 -19.52
CA GLY A 77 29.49 -2.41 -20.16
C GLY A 77 28.11 -1.85 -19.85
N GLU A 78 27.94 -0.55 -19.94
CA GLU A 78 26.63 0.08 -19.82
C GLU A 78 25.65 -0.47 -20.85
N LEU A 79 24.46 -0.86 -20.39
CA LEU A 79 23.35 -1.26 -21.22
C LEU A 79 22.13 -0.43 -20.85
N THR A 80 21.77 0.52 -21.70
CA THR A 80 20.53 1.28 -21.56
C THR A 80 19.38 0.52 -22.20
N TYR A 81 18.16 0.77 -21.73
CA TYR A 81 16.94 0.17 -22.29
C TYR A 81 15.77 1.15 -22.24
N THR A 82 14.79 0.90 -23.07
CA THR A 82 13.55 1.64 -23.16
C THR A 82 12.36 0.79 -22.76
N ILE A 83 11.17 1.38 -22.64
CA ILE A 83 9.94 0.63 -22.39
C ILE A 83 9.60 -0.30 -23.57
N GLU A 84 10.01 0.06 -24.79
CA GLU A 84 9.88 -0.76 -25.99
C GLU A 84 10.74 -2.03 -25.89
N ASP A 85 11.95 -1.95 -25.37
CA ASP A 85 12.84 -3.10 -25.16
C ASP A 85 12.24 -4.06 -24.15
N VAL A 86 11.70 -3.54 -23.03
CA VAL A 86 10.97 -4.32 -22.03
C VAL A 86 9.76 -5.03 -22.67
N SER A 87 8.94 -4.28 -23.40
CA SER A 87 7.74 -4.82 -24.04
C SER A 87 8.07 -5.87 -25.09
N LYS A 88 9.11 -5.66 -25.89
CA LYS A 88 9.60 -6.62 -26.89
C LYS A 88 10.14 -7.91 -26.25
N THR A 89 10.85 -7.79 -25.13
CA THR A 89 11.36 -8.96 -24.42
C THR A 89 10.21 -9.78 -23.82
N LEU A 90 9.22 -9.12 -23.21
CA LEU A 90 7.99 -9.77 -22.74
C LEU A 90 7.25 -10.48 -23.87
N ASP A 91 7.16 -9.84 -25.05
CA ASP A 91 6.54 -10.41 -26.25
C ASP A 91 7.27 -11.63 -26.79
N GLY A 92 8.58 -11.70 -26.59
CA GLY A 92 9.41 -12.88 -26.84
C GLY A 92 9.13 -14.04 -25.87
N VAL A 93 8.72 -13.75 -24.65
CA VAL A 93 8.31 -14.77 -23.68
C VAL A 93 6.93 -15.31 -24.02
N VAL A 94 5.94 -14.43 -24.16
CA VAL A 94 4.57 -14.78 -24.59
C VAL A 94 3.93 -13.59 -25.28
N LYS A 95 3.25 -13.84 -26.39
CA LYS A 95 2.61 -12.79 -27.19
C LYS A 95 1.47 -12.10 -26.45
N ASN A 96 1.55 -10.77 -26.36
CA ASN A 96 0.51 -9.91 -25.79
C ASN A 96 0.81 -8.45 -26.16
N ASP A 97 -0.17 -7.54 -26.01
CA ASP A 97 0.06 -6.10 -26.10
C ASP A 97 0.65 -5.56 -24.77
N TRP A 98 1.92 -5.89 -24.53
CA TRP A 98 2.63 -5.52 -23.30
C TRP A 98 2.84 -4.01 -23.18
N ALA A 99 3.07 -3.33 -24.30
CA ALA A 99 3.23 -1.89 -24.32
C ALA A 99 1.96 -1.20 -23.81
N LYS A 100 0.79 -1.63 -24.28
CA LYS A 100 -0.49 -1.12 -23.80
C LYS A 100 -0.71 -1.40 -22.32
N LEU A 101 -0.45 -2.63 -21.85
CA LEU A 101 -0.61 -3.00 -20.45
C LEU A 101 0.28 -2.14 -19.55
N LEU A 102 1.57 -2.05 -19.83
CA LEU A 102 2.52 -1.29 -19.03
C LEU A 102 2.19 0.20 -19.03
N ASN A 103 1.95 0.79 -20.22
CA ASN A 103 1.60 2.21 -20.31
C ASN A 103 0.28 2.52 -19.58
N SER A 104 -0.71 1.64 -19.62
CA SER A 104 -1.95 1.86 -18.87
C SER A 104 -1.68 1.94 -17.37
N ARG A 105 -0.85 1.03 -16.82
CA ARG A 105 -0.51 1.02 -15.39
C ARG A 105 0.36 2.21 -14.98
N LEU A 106 1.24 2.66 -15.87
CA LEU A 106 2.09 3.83 -15.62
C LEU A 106 1.31 5.15 -15.61
N ARG A 107 0.22 5.24 -16.37
CA ARG A 107 -0.53 6.49 -16.61
C ARG A 107 -1.92 6.54 -15.99
N GLU A 108 -2.39 5.49 -15.36
CA GLU A 108 -3.75 5.47 -14.79
C GLU A 108 -3.88 6.40 -13.58
N HIS A 109 -5.08 6.99 -13.45
CA HIS A 109 -5.47 7.87 -12.34
C HIS A 109 -6.68 7.28 -11.58
N GLU A 110 -6.59 6.04 -11.17
CA GLU A 110 -7.65 5.33 -10.46
C GLU A 110 -7.45 5.32 -8.96
N ALA A 111 -8.57 5.35 -8.21
CA ALA A 111 -8.54 5.15 -6.76
C ALA A 111 -8.11 3.71 -6.40
N GLY A 112 -7.40 3.57 -5.30
CA GLY A 112 -6.94 2.26 -4.81
C GLY A 112 -5.59 1.83 -5.38
N ALA A 113 -5.17 0.61 -5.08
CA ALA A 113 -3.94 0.02 -5.57
C ALA A 113 -4.21 -0.85 -6.82
N PRO A 114 -3.22 -1.02 -7.74
CA PRO A 114 -3.37 -1.90 -8.89
C PRO A 114 -3.29 -3.38 -8.44
N LEU A 115 -4.42 -3.96 -8.07
CA LEU A 115 -4.52 -5.32 -7.53
C LEU A 115 -4.74 -6.40 -8.62
N GLY A 116 -4.51 -6.09 -9.90
CA GLY A 116 -4.71 -7.01 -11.02
C GLY A 116 -4.01 -8.35 -10.82
N GLY A 117 -2.75 -8.36 -10.39
CA GLY A 117 -1.99 -9.58 -10.11
C GLY A 117 -2.57 -10.43 -8.98
N PHE A 118 -3.05 -9.82 -7.91
CA PHE A 118 -3.74 -10.52 -6.81
C PHE A 118 -5.07 -11.12 -7.28
N ASN A 119 -5.89 -10.33 -7.96
CA ASN A 119 -7.19 -10.78 -8.46
C ASN A 119 -7.03 -11.95 -9.44
N ALA A 120 -6.10 -11.85 -10.39
CA ALA A 120 -5.78 -12.92 -11.33
C ALA A 120 -5.22 -14.18 -10.65
N SER A 121 -4.62 -14.03 -9.46
CA SER A 121 -4.14 -15.14 -8.64
C SER A 121 -5.19 -15.73 -7.71
N GLY A 122 -6.45 -15.30 -7.81
CA GLY A 122 -7.54 -15.78 -6.97
C GLY A 122 -7.52 -15.24 -5.55
N TYR A 123 -6.98 -14.03 -5.35
CA TYR A 123 -7.03 -13.32 -4.07
C TYR A 123 -7.83 -12.03 -4.18
N LYS A 124 -8.55 -11.69 -3.13
CA LYS A 124 -9.21 -10.40 -2.99
C LYS A 124 -8.75 -9.69 -1.72
N LEU A 125 -8.65 -8.37 -1.77
CA LEU A 125 -8.40 -7.55 -0.60
C LEU A 125 -9.67 -7.47 0.26
N THR A 126 -9.55 -7.86 1.52
CA THR A 126 -10.58 -7.75 2.55
C THR A 126 -10.04 -7.01 3.76
N TYR A 127 -10.89 -6.74 4.74
CA TYR A 127 -10.47 -6.11 6.00
C TYR A 127 -10.98 -6.93 7.18
N THR A 128 -10.10 -7.16 8.16
CA THR A 128 -10.41 -7.87 9.40
C THR A 128 -10.18 -6.96 10.60
N ASP A 129 -10.69 -7.34 11.76
CA ASP A 129 -10.47 -6.63 13.02
C ASP A 129 -9.15 -7.00 13.71
N LYS A 130 -8.37 -7.89 13.12
CA LYS A 130 -7.09 -8.35 13.65
C LYS A 130 -5.95 -8.10 12.65
N PRO A 131 -4.82 -7.55 13.10
CA PRO A 131 -3.64 -7.41 12.26
C PRO A 131 -3.06 -8.80 11.91
N ASN A 132 -2.55 -8.95 10.69
CA ASN A 132 -1.76 -10.12 10.30
C ASN A 132 -0.37 -10.09 10.97
N ALA A 133 0.41 -11.18 10.82
CA ALA A 133 1.72 -11.31 11.44
C ALA A 133 2.69 -10.18 11.03
N TYR A 134 2.68 -9.80 9.76
CA TYR A 134 3.52 -8.71 9.24
C TYR A 134 3.20 -7.34 9.86
N ILE A 135 1.91 -7.01 9.96
CA ILE A 135 1.49 -5.74 10.60
C ILE A 135 1.87 -5.74 12.08
N LYS A 136 1.67 -6.86 12.79
CA LYS A 136 2.08 -6.98 14.21
C LYS A 136 3.57 -6.76 14.40
N ASP A 137 4.38 -7.36 13.55
CA ASP A 137 5.84 -7.23 13.59
C ASP A 137 6.30 -5.79 13.35
N ILE A 138 5.77 -5.14 12.30
CA ILE A 138 6.08 -3.74 12.00
C ILE A 138 5.63 -2.81 13.14
N GLU A 139 4.42 -2.98 13.67
CA GLU A 139 3.94 -2.19 14.81
C GLU A 139 4.86 -2.34 16.03
N GLY A 140 5.30 -3.57 16.31
CA GLY A 140 6.21 -3.86 17.42
C GLY A 140 7.58 -3.25 17.24
N SER A 141 8.19 -3.47 16.07
CA SER A 141 9.56 -3.01 15.77
C SER A 141 9.66 -1.49 15.65
N ARG A 142 8.66 -0.84 15.05
CA ARG A 142 8.62 0.61 14.84
C ARG A 142 7.87 1.38 15.92
N LYS A 143 7.33 0.72 16.92
CA LYS A 143 6.64 1.29 18.10
C LYS A 143 5.50 2.25 17.74
N PHE A 144 4.61 1.82 16.85
CA PHE A 144 3.41 2.57 16.48
C PHE A 144 2.16 1.69 16.48
N ILE A 145 1.00 2.32 16.39
CA ILE A 145 -0.33 1.71 16.29
C ILE A 145 -0.89 2.07 14.92
N ASN A 146 -1.20 1.05 14.11
CA ASN A 146 -1.72 1.26 12.76
C ASN A 146 -3.25 1.36 12.77
N LEU A 147 -3.77 2.57 12.65
CA LEU A 147 -5.20 2.86 12.50
C LEU A 147 -5.50 3.49 11.12
N LEU A 148 -4.60 3.30 10.13
CA LEU A 148 -4.74 3.92 8.80
C LEU A 148 -6.03 3.52 8.09
N TYR A 149 -6.45 2.27 8.26
CA TYR A 149 -7.66 1.75 7.60
C TYR A 149 -8.93 1.91 8.45
N SER A 150 -8.79 2.33 9.70
CA SER A 150 -9.89 2.68 10.61
C SER A 150 -10.07 4.19 10.64
N LEU A 151 -9.27 4.86 11.45
CA LEU A 151 -9.36 6.30 11.68
C LEU A 151 -8.56 7.15 10.66
N GLY A 152 -7.83 6.54 9.73
CA GLY A 152 -6.99 7.25 8.77
C GLY A 152 -5.74 7.87 9.41
N MET A 153 -5.21 7.29 10.49
CA MET A 153 -4.00 7.77 11.17
C MET A 153 -3.13 6.63 11.70
N SER A 154 -1.87 6.94 11.95
CA SER A 154 -0.96 6.13 12.78
C SER A 154 -0.57 6.92 14.02
N VAL A 155 -0.47 6.25 15.16
CA VAL A 155 -0.13 6.86 16.44
C VAL A 155 1.07 6.12 17.04
N ASN A 156 2.11 6.84 17.45
CA ASN A 156 3.25 6.26 18.16
C ASN A 156 2.83 5.77 19.55
N THR A 157 3.62 4.88 20.15
CA THR A 157 3.30 4.34 21.48
C THR A 157 3.30 5.38 22.60
N ASP A 158 3.86 6.57 22.36
CA ASP A 158 3.81 7.71 23.29
C ASP A 158 2.60 8.64 23.06
N GLY A 159 1.74 8.31 22.10
CA GLY A 159 0.54 9.06 21.75
C GLY A 159 0.70 10.07 20.59
N ALA A 160 1.92 10.32 20.11
CA ALA A 160 2.11 11.25 18.99
C ALA A 160 1.54 10.69 17.68
N ILE A 161 0.74 11.49 16.97
CA ILE A 161 0.23 11.14 15.64
C ILE A 161 1.38 11.26 14.65
N SER A 162 1.78 10.14 14.06
CA SER A 162 2.91 10.07 13.12
C SER A 162 2.50 10.10 11.65
N GLN A 163 1.24 9.78 11.36
CA GLN A 163 0.71 9.81 10.00
C GLN A 163 -0.79 10.13 10.03
N VAL A 164 -1.24 10.91 9.05
CA VAL A 164 -2.67 11.17 8.78
C VAL A 164 -2.89 11.02 7.29
N LEU A 165 -3.91 10.26 6.91
CA LEU A 165 -4.32 10.11 5.51
C LEU A 165 -5.13 11.34 5.09
N TRP A 166 -4.74 11.92 3.96
CA TRP A 166 -5.51 12.98 3.33
C TRP A 166 -6.96 12.52 3.07
N ASP A 167 -7.91 13.36 3.44
CA ASP A 167 -9.34 13.07 3.30
C ASP A 167 -9.86 11.88 4.13
N GLY A 168 -9.01 11.32 5.00
CA GLY A 168 -9.38 10.27 5.96
C GLY A 168 -10.16 10.81 7.16
N VAL A 169 -10.61 9.90 8.03
CA VAL A 169 -11.42 10.25 9.22
C VAL A 169 -10.67 11.25 10.11
N ALA A 170 -9.41 10.98 10.46
CA ALA A 170 -8.61 11.88 11.29
C ALA A 170 -8.43 13.26 10.63
N PHE A 171 -8.16 13.30 9.32
CA PHE A 171 -8.03 14.55 8.56
C PHE A 171 -9.31 15.39 8.63
N LYS A 172 -10.47 14.79 8.38
CA LYS A 172 -11.78 15.47 8.43
C LYS A 172 -12.14 16.01 9.82
N ASN A 173 -11.55 15.43 10.85
CA ASN A 173 -11.68 15.88 12.24
C ASN A 173 -10.51 16.78 12.68
N MET A 174 -9.77 17.37 11.72
CA MET A 174 -8.72 18.36 11.98
C MET A 174 -7.59 17.82 12.88
N LEU A 175 -7.28 16.53 12.80
CA LEU A 175 -6.09 15.94 13.40
C LEU A 175 -4.92 16.03 12.42
N ALA A 176 -3.75 16.31 12.94
CA ALA A 176 -2.53 16.50 12.15
C ALA A 176 -1.35 15.68 12.70
N VAL A 177 -0.36 15.46 11.85
CA VAL A 177 0.92 14.89 12.27
C VAL A 177 1.57 15.83 13.28
N GLY A 178 2.04 15.26 14.39
CA GLY A 178 2.61 16.02 15.53
C GLY A 178 1.61 16.34 16.64
N ASP A 179 0.29 16.24 16.39
CA ASP A 179 -0.70 16.24 17.48
C ASP A 179 -0.48 15.02 18.37
N LYS A 180 -0.84 15.10 19.66
CA LYS A 180 -0.70 14.00 20.61
C LYS A 180 -2.03 13.60 21.21
N VAL A 181 -2.35 12.32 21.15
CA VAL A 181 -3.49 11.72 21.85
C VAL A 181 -3.19 11.63 23.33
N ILE A 182 -3.97 12.30 24.17
CA ILE A 182 -3.83 12.33 25.63
C ILE A 182 -4.78 11.36 26.30
N ALA A 183 -6.02 11.30 25.82
CA ALA A 183 -7.03 10.38 26.33
C ALA A 183 -8.03 9.99 25.23
N VAL A 184 -8.69 8.85 25.42
CA VAL A 184 -9.76 8.33 24.55
C VAL A 184 -10.92 7.93 25.45
N ASN A 185 -12.12 8.45 25.20
CA ASN A 185 -13.33 8.24 25.99
C ASN A 185 -13.09 8.38 27.52
N GLY A 186 -12.36 9.46 27.92
CA GLY A 186 -12.04 9.76 29.31
C GLY A 186 -10.96 8.87 29.95
N LYS A 187 -10.40 7.87 29.23
CA LYS A 187 -9.30 7.02 29.71
C LYS A 187 -7.97 7.58 29.23
N PRO A 188 -6.90 7.60 30.05
CA PRO A 188 -5.57 7.97 29.62
C PRO A 188 -5.13 7.16 28.39
N PHE A 189 -4.38 7.79 27.48
CA PHE A 189 -3.90 7.11 26.29
C PHE A 189 -3.00 5.91 26.66
N ALA A 190 -3.33 4.77 26.09
CA ALA A 190 -2.50 3.58 26.01
C ALA A 190 -2.85 2.81 24.71
N LYS A 191 -1.93 1.98 24.22
CA LYS A 191 -2.17 1.19 23.00
C LYS A 191 -3.47 0.38 23.11
N ASP A 192 -3.64 -0.33 24.22
CA ASP A 192 -4.81 -1.18 24.39
C ASP A 192 -6.09 -0.35 24.51
N VAL A 193 -6.05 0.79 25.19
CA VAL A 193 -7.20 1.69 25.33
C VAL A 193 -7.70 2.16 23.96
N ILE A 194 -6.84 2.72 23.11
CA ILE A 194 -7.30 3.22 21.81
C ILE A 194 -7.83 2.09 20.91
N LEU A 195 -7.21 0.90 20.94
CA LEU A 195 -7.68 -0.25 20.17
C LEU A 195 -9.03 -0.77 20.68
N GLU A 196 -9.22 -0.86 21.99
CA GLU A 196 -10.49 -1.27 22.60
C GLU A 196 -11.62 -0.29 22.28
N GLU A 197 -11.36 1.02 22.43
CA GLU A 197 -12.37 2.06 22.15
C GLU A 197 -12.78 2.10 20.67
N VAL A 198 -11.83 2.00 19.75
CA VAL A 198 -12.13 1.92 18.31
C VAL A 198 -12.89 0.63 17.97
N LYS A 199 -12.53 -0.49 18.60
CA LYS A 199 -13.25 -1.76 18.43
C LYS A 199 -14.66 -1.70 18.99
N ALA A 200 -14.84 -1.13 20.19
CA ALA A 200 -16.13 -1.01 20.87
C ALA A 200 -17.10 -0.09 20.13
N ALA A 201 -16.60 0.89 19.39
CA ALA A 201 -17.42 1.79 18.58
C ALA A 201 -18.15 1.09 17.43
N LYS A 202 -17.79 -0.15 17.09
CA LYS A 202 -18.42 -0.87 15.98
C LYS A 202 -19.91 -1.06 16.17
N GLY A 203 -20.69 -0.46 15.26
CA GLY A 203 -22.14 -0.56 15.24
C GLY A 203 -22.87 0.25 16.34
N THR A 204 -22.13 1.07 17.12
CA THR A 204 -22.75 2.01 18.09
C THR A 204 -23.17 3.31 17.38
N LYS A 205 -23.74 4.25 18.12
CA LYS A 205 -24.07 5.61 17.64
C LYS A 205 -23.27 6.69 18.34
N GLU A 206 -22.50 6.33 19.37
CA GLU A 206 -21.68 7.25 20.14
C GLU A 206 -20.37 7.52 19.41
N ALA A 207 -20.00 8.80 19.30
CA ALA A 207 -18.71 9.20 18.75
C ALA A 207 -17.58 8.81 19.71
N ILE A 208 -16.41 8.48 19.18
CA ILE A 208 -15.21 8.27 19.97
C ILE A 208 -14.63 9.63 20.35
N GLN A 209 -14.59 9.95 21.63
CA GLN A 209 -14.05 11.20 22.13
C GLN A 209 -12.55 11.11 22.35
N PHE A 210 -11.81 12.04 21.76
CA PHE A 210 -10.37 12.19 21.95
C PHE A 210 -10.06 13.50 22.69
N ILE A 211 -9.15 13.46 23.65
CA ILE A 211 -8.46 14.65 24.15
C ILE A 211 -7.11 14.70 23.43
N ILE A 212 -6.89 15.76 22.67
CA ILE A 212 -5.73 15.95 21.79
C ILE A 212 -4.95 17.17 22.27
N GLN A 213 -3.64 17.01 22.41
CA GLN A 213 -2.72 18.13 22.54
C GLN A 213 -2.23 18.53 21.14
N ALA A 214 -2.52 19.76 20.73
CA ALA A 214 -2.06 20.39 19.49
C ALA A 214 -1.14 21.56 19.84
N GLY A 215 0.16 21.34 19.74
CA GLY A 215 1.15 22.29 20.24
C GLY A 215 1.01 22.52 21.75
N THR A 216 0.72 23.77 22.16
CA THR A 216 0.53 24.16 23.58
C THR A 216 -0.92 24.11 24.05
N LYS A 217 -1.85 23.72 23.19
CA LYS A 217 -3.30 23.73 23.48
C LYS A 217 -3.87 22.32 23.53
N TYR A 218 -4.90 22.16 24.34
CA TYR A 218 -5.73 20.94 24.33
C TYR A 218 -7.05 21.19 23.64
N LYS A 219 -7.53 20.20 22.90
CA LYS A 219 -8.86 20.21 22.25
C LYS A 219 -9.55 18.88 22.48
N ILE A 220 -10.89 18.90 22.57
CA ILE A 220 -11.73 17.71 22.52
C ILE A 220 -12.18 17.53 21.08
N VAL A 221 -12.03 16.31 20.57
CA VAL A 221 -12.42 15.94 19.22
C VAL A 221 -13.33 14.72 19.32
N ASN A 222 -14.57 14.83 18.85
CA ASN A 222 -15.51 13.72 18.78
C ASN A 222 -15.51 13.17 17.36
N ILE A 223 -15.04 11.95 17.20
CA ILE A 223 -14.92 11.30 15.90
C ILE A 223 -16.10 10.36 15.69
N ASP A 224 -16.94 10.71 14.73
CA ASP A 224 -18.08 9.90 14.27
C ASP A 224 -17.57 8.75 13.38
N TYR A 225 -17.17 7.62 14.02
CA TYR A 225 -16.65 6.45 13.36
C TYR A 225 -17.16 5.17 14.03
N HIS A 226 -17.81 4.29 13.24
CA HIS A 226 -18.56 3.13 13.75
C HIS A 226 -18.23 1.81 13.05
N ASP A 227 -17.13 1.76 12.31
CA ASP A 227 -16.74 0.56 11.56
C ASP A 227 -15.79 -0.38 12.33
N GLY A 228 -15.29 0.04 13.48
CA GLY A 228 -14.35 -0.73 14.30
C GLY A 228 -12.94 -0.78 13.71
N LEU A 229 -12.14 -1.74 14.18
CA LEU A 229 -10.79 -1.94 13.67
C LEU A 229 -10.83 -2.53 12.26
N LYS A 230 -9.92 -2.03 11.39
CA LYS A 230 -9.75 -2.50 10.02
C LYS A 230 -8.27 -2.71 9.72
N TYR A 231 -7.91 -3.93 9.39
CA TYR A 231 -6.57 -4.28 8.89
C TYR A 231 -6.70 -4.98 7.54
N PRO A 232 -5.87 -4.62 6.54
CA PRO A 232 -5.93 -5.25 5.23
C PRO A 232 -5.52 -6.72 5.31
N HIS A 233 -6.24 -7.54 4.59
CA HIS A 233 -6.02 -8.97 4.48
C HIS A 233 -6.29 -9.43 3.06
N PHE A 234 -5.46 -10.33 2.52
CA PHE A 234 -5.76 -11.01 1.26
C PHE A 234 -6.42 -12.35 1.55
N GLU A 235 -7.63 -12.50 1.07
CA GLU A 235 -8.42 -13.72 1.19
C GLU A 235 -8.42 -14.47 -0.14
N LYS A 236 -8.11 -15.77 -0.08
CA LYS A 236 -8.14 -16.63 -1.26
C LYS A 236 -9.60 -16.91 -1.65
N THR A 237 -9.94 -16.71 -2.91
CA THR A 237 -11.32 -16.85 -3.41
C THR A 237 -11.66 -18.27 -3.89
N GLY A 238 -10.67 -19.16 -3.93
CA GLY A 238 -10.82 -20.56 -4.38
C GLY A 238 -9.76 -21.46 -3.76
N THR A 239 -9.81 -22.74 -4.08
CA THR A 239 -8.87 -23.76 -3.58
C THR A 239 -7.67 -23.98 -4.49
N ASN A 240 -7.74 -23.53 -5.75
CA ASN A 240 -6.68 -23.74 -6.72
C ASN A 240 -5.47 -22.83 -6.44
N GLU A 241 -4.31 -23.33 -6.77
CA GLU A 241 -3.06 -22.58 -6.69
C GLU A 241 -3.02 -21.49 -7.78
N GLY A 242 -2.87 -20.24 -7.33
CA GLY A 242 -2.79 -19.07 -8.21
C GLY A 242 -1.36 -18.74 -8.65
N ALA A 243 -1.22 -17.69 -9.47
CA ALA A 243 0.10 -17.21 -9.93
C ALA A 243 1.02 -16.82 -8.77
N ILE A 244 0.51 -16.08 -7.78
CA ILE A 244 1.29 -15.67 -6.60
C ILE A 244 1.73 -16.87 -5.76
N ASP A 245 0.88 -17.89 -5.59
CA ASP A 245 1.26 -19.10 -4.85
C ASP A 245 2.45 -19.80 -5.51
N LYS A 246 2.47 -19.82 -6.85
CA LYS A 246 3.57 -20.40 -7.64
C LYS A 246 4.83 -19.55 -7.62
N LEU A 247 4.67 -18.23 -7.69
CA LEU A 247 5.78 -17.26 -7.64
C LEU A 247 6.55 -17.34 -6.32
N LEU A 248 5.84 -17.59 -5.21
CA LEU A 248 6.43 -17.65 -3.86
C LEU A 248 7.02 -19.01 -3.50
N LYS A 249 6.92 -20.02 -4.37
CA LYS A 249 7.59 -21.30 -4.15
C LYS A 249 9.10 -21.18 -4.38
N PRO A 250 9.93 -21.94 -3.64
CA PRO A 250 11.33 -22.10 -3.97
C PRO A 250 11.47 -22.59 -5.42
N LEU A 251 12.50 -22.11 -6.10
CA LEU A 251 12.94 -22.70 -7.38
C LEU A 251 13.73 -23.95 -7.05
N ASP A 252 13.38 -25.07 -7.71
CA ASP A 252 14.09 -26.35 -7.62
C ASP A 252 15.46 -26.26 -8.31
#